data_fdecd482914a745d009f0d7edd1c2ff5
#
_entry.id   fdecd482914a745d009f0d7edd1c2ff5
#
_cell.length_a   1.000
_cell.length_b   1.000
_cell.length_c   1.000
_cell.angle_alpha   90.00
_cell.angle_beta   90.00
_cell.angle_gamma   90.00
#
_symmetry.space_group_name_H-M   'P 1'
#
loop_
_entity.id
_entity.type
_entity.pdbx_description
1 polymer ?
#
loop_
_entity_poly.entity_id
_entity_poly.type
_entity_poly.pdbx_seq_one_letter_code
_entity_poly.pdbx_strand_id
1 'polypeptide(L)'
;MSSIALRSAWLTPFTDPKYEEPYMNTPQFGYRAGFGQQSTALFDEGLRQHMLRVYNYMALGLVLTGAVAFTVASVPALYVPIFSTPLKWVVMLAPLAFVFLFSFRMQTMSASGAQAMFWAFCAVMGLSLASVFLVFTGTSIARTFFIAATMFGATSLYGYTTKTDLTKFSSFLIMGLIGVMIAALVNLFMQSSAMQFAISVIGIFVFLGLTAWDTQSIKERYAENFDAESRQKLAVWGAFSLFLNFINIFQLLLHFTGERE
;
A
#
# COMPACT_ATOMS: atom_id res chain seq x y z
N MET A 1 -56.83 37.88 -37.90
CA MET A 1 -57.80 38.44 -36.96
C MET A 1 -58.30 37.32 -36.07
N SER A 2 -58.19 37.57 -34.73
CA SER A 2 -58.81 36.82 -33.60
C SER A 2 -58.33 35.38 -33.35
N SER A 3 -57.40 35.27 -32.46
CA SER A 3 -57.21 34.06 -31.62
C SER A 3 -56.44 34.46 -30.34
N ILE A 4 -56.95 35.39 -29.57
CA ILE A 4 -56.44 35.77 -28.22
C ILE A 4 -57.71 35.91 -27.32
N ALA A 5 -58.26 34.82 -26.83
CA ALA A 5 -59.26 34.85 -25.78
C ALA A 5 -59.62 33.49 -25.20
N LEU A 6 -58.63 32.68 -24.78
CA LEU A 6 -58.90 31.44 -23.98
C LEU A 6 -57.71 31.04 -23.09
N ARG A 7 -57.17 31.98 -22.32
CA ARG A 7 -56.12 31.67 -21.30
C ARG A 7 -56.23 32.41 -19.98
N SER A 8 -57.45 32.69 -19.50
CA SER A 8 -57.61 33.41 -18.25
C SER A 8 -58.67 32.83 -17.29
N ALA A 9 -59.02 31.55 -17.41
CA ALA A 9 -60.14 30.98 -16.64
C ALA A 9 -59.73 29.95 -15.54
N TRP A 10 -58.42 29.78 -15.22
CA TRP A 10 -58.00 28.75 -14.25
C TRP A 10 -57.17 29.28 -13.06
N LEU A 11 -57.15 30.56 -12.79
CA LEU A 11 -56.43 31.12 -11.65
C LEU A 11 -57.40 31.92 -10.76
N THR A 12 -58.41 31.29 -10.18
CA THR A 12 -59.06 31.81 -8.99
C THR A 12 -58.69 30.94 -7.81
N PRO A 13 -58.07 31.45 -6.76
CA PRO A 13 -57.84 30.69 -5.54
C PRO A 13 -59.21 30.44 -4.88
N PHE A 14 -59.54 29.18 -4.68
CA PHE A 14 -60.72 28.73 -3.96
C PHE A 14 -60.49 29.05 -2.46
N THR A 15 -61.00 30.21 -1.99
CA THR A 15 -61.06 30.55 -0.59
C THR A 15 -62.42 30.07 -0.05
N ASP A 16 -62.47 28.85 0.45
CA ASP A 16 -63.62 28.38 1.25
C ASP A 16 -63.35 28.69 2.74
N PRO A 17 -64.16 29.54 3.43
CA PRO A 17 -63.88 29.99 4.77
C PRO A 17 -64.25 28.97 5.87
N LYS A 18 -64.48 27.68 5.52
CA LYS A 18 -64.97 26.68 6.49
C LYS A 18 -63.98 25.63 6.92
N TYR A 19 -62.72 25.66 6.44
CA TYR A 19 -61.69 24.76 6.92
C TYR A 19 -60.61 25.54 7.67
N GLU A 20 -60.88 25.91 8.92
CA GLU A 20 -59.82 26.19 9.88
C GLU A 20 -59.12 24.85 10.16
N GLU A 21 -58.00 24.62 9.47
CA GLU A 21 -57.08 23.56 9.81
C GLU A 21 -56.53 23.81 11.23
N PRO A 22 -56.71 22.87 12.17
CA PRO A 22 -56.02 22.97 13.44
C PRO A 22 -54.54 22.89 13.16
N TYR A 23 -53.77 23.92 13.52
CA TYR A 23 -52.30 23.92 13.52
C TYR A 23 -51.81 22.68 14.25
N MET A 24 -51.63 21.58 13.54
CA MET A 24 -50.86 20.45 14.05
C MET A 24 -49.44 20.94 14.23
N ASN A 25 -49.12 21.25 15.48
CA ASN A 25 -47.79 21.50 15.98
C ASN A 25 -47.03 20.19 15.77
N THR A 26 -46.54 19.97 14.52
CA THR A 26 -45.66 18.85 14.23
C THR A 26 -44.40 19.08 15.01
N PRO A 27 -44.05 18.20 15.96
CA PRO A 27 -42.74 18.28 16.59
C PRO A 27 -41.72 18.19 15.46
N GLN A 28 -40.98 19.27 15.25
CA GLN A 28 -39.78 19.20 14.44
C GLN A 28 -38.85 18.23 15.16
N PHE A 29 -38.94 16.97 14.77
CA PHE A 29 -37.93 15.99 15.13
C PHE A 29 -36.60 16.45 14.52
N GLY A 30 -35.82 17.16 15.32
CA GLY A 30 -34.44 17.53 15.07
C GLY A 30 -33.51 16.28 15.02
N TYR A 31 -33.91 15.24 14.28
CA TYR A 31 -33.24 13.93 14.26
C TYR A 31 -32.39 13.66 13.00
N ARG A 32 -32.09 14.66 12.17
CA ARG A 32 -31.30 14.41 10.96
C ARG A 32 -29.85 14.87 10.98
N ALA A 33 -29.43 15.69 11.95
CA ALA A 33 -28.03 16.12 12.02
C ALA A 33 -27.12 15.13 12.77
N GLY A 34 -27.65 14.29 13.67
CA GLY A 34 -26.84 13.38 14.48
C GLY A 34 -26.42 12.10 13.77
N PHE A 35 -27.27 11.53 12.93
CA PHE A 35 -26.96 10.24 12.27
C PHE A 35 -25.88 10.36 11.19
N GLY A 36 -25.85 11.46 10.45
CA GLY A 36 -24.81 11.69 9.43
C GLY A 36 -23.41 11.91 10.02
N GLN A 37 -23.32 12.66 11.11
CA GLN A 37 -22.04 12.90 11.79
C GLN A 37 -21.53 11.65 12.52
N GLN A 38 -22.41 10.88 13.12
CA GLN A 38 -22.02 9.66 13.82
C GLN A 38 -21.55 8.57 12.85
N SER A 39 -22.19 8.41 11.69
CA SER A 39 -21.74 7.47 10.66
C SER A 39 -20.40 7.88 10.04
N THR A 40 -20.16 9.17 9.81
CA THR A 40 -18.87 9.66 9.30
C THR A 40 -17.76 9.44 10.32
N ALA A 41 -18.00 9.72 11.60
CA ALA A 41 -17.01 9.50 12.67
C ALA A 41 -16.66 8.01 12.85
N LEU A 42 -17.63 7.11 12.74
CA LEU A 42 -17.40 5.67 12.79
C LEU A 42 -16.61 5.17 11.57
N PHE A 43 -16.92 5.67 10.38
CA PHE A 43 -16.16 5.38 9.17
C PHE A 43 -14.70 5.84 9.28
N ASP A 44 -14.48 7.06 9.75
CA ASP A 44 -13.14 7.63 9.92
C ASP A 44 -12.31 6.83 10.94
N GLU A 45 -12.91 6.39 12.05
CA GLU A 45 -12.23 5.55 13.04
C GLU A 45 -11.96 4.14 12.50
N GLY A 46 -12.89 3.54 11.77
CA GLY A 46 -12.71 2.24 11.13
C GLY A 46 -11.60 2.27 10.08
N LEU A 47 -11.55 3.31 9.24
CA LEU A 47 -10.48 3.54 8.29
C LEU A 47 -9.12 3.71 8.98
N ARG A 48 -9.06 4.51 10.04
CA ARG A 48 -7.85 4.70 10.82
C ARG A 48 -7.32 3.37 11.39
N GLN A 49 -8.19 2.57 11.98
CA GLN A 49 -7.82 1.24 12.50
C GLN A 49 -7.35 0.30 11.39
N HIS A 50 -7.97 0.35 10.21
CA HIS A 50 -7.53 -0.42 9.05
C HIS A 50 -6.11 -0.03 8.63
N MET A 51 -5.83 1.26 8.46
CA MET A 51 -4.50 1.75 8.09
C MET A 51 -3.43 1.40 9.14
N LEU A 52 -3.75 1.57 10.43
CA LEU A 52 -2.86 1.15 11.52
C LEU A 52 -2.54 -0.35 11.44
N ARG A 53 -3.52 -1.19 11.13
CA ARG A 53 -3.32 -2.64 10.95
C ARG A 53 -2.38 -2.93 9.77
N VAL A 54 -2.55 -2.25 8.64
CA VAL A 54 -1.66 -2.34 7.46
C VAL A 54 -0.22 -2.03 7.84
N TYR A 55 0.01 -0.88 8.49
CA TYR A 55 1.36 -0.48 8.89
C TYR A 55 1.96 -1.39 9.97
N ASN A 56 1.16 -1.89 10.90
CA ASN A 56 1.62 -2.83 11.91
C ASN A 56 2.07 -4.16 11.27
N TYR A 57 1.29 -4.73 10.35
CA TYR A 57 1.72 -5.92 9.60
C TYR A 57 3.01 -5.67 8.83
N MET A 58 3.11 -4.55 8.12
CA MET A 58 4.31 -4.18 7.39
C MET A 58 5.52 -4.03 8.31
N ALA A 59 5.39 -3.28 9.41
CA ALA A 59 6.48 -3.06 10.36
C ALA A 59 6.96 -4.36 11.01
N LEU A 60 6.03 -5.21 11.48
CA LEU A 60 6.36 -6.53 12.03
C LEU A 60 7.00 -7.44 10.95
N GLY A 61 6.54 -7.35 9.71
CA GLY A 61 7.14 -8.05 8.57
C GLY A 61 8.59 -7.63 8.34
N LEU A 62 8.89 -6.32 8.41
CA LEU A 62 10.26 -5.80 8.30
C LEU A 62 11.14 -6.26 9.47
N VAL A 63 10.61 -6.26 10.70
CA VAL A 63 11.33 -6.78 11.88
C VAL A 63 11.67 -8.26 11.70
N LEU A 64 10.69 -9.08 11.28
CA LEU A 64 10.91 -10.50 11.02
C LEU A 64 11.96 -10.70 9.92
N THR A 65 11.86 -9.97 8.82
CA THR A 65 12.82 -10.03 7.71
C THR A 65 14.22 -9.66 8.16
N GLY A 66 14.37 -8.57 8.91
CA GLY A 66 15.66 -8.16 9.46
C GLY A 66 16.24 -9.16 10.45
N ALA A 67 15.41 -9.72 11.35
CA ALA A 67 15.83 -10.74 12.32
C ALA A 67 16.33 -12.01 11.64
N VAL A 68 15.60 -12.51 10.62
CA VAL A 68 16.01 -13.68 9.84
C VAL A 68 17.32 -13.38 9.08
N ALA A 69 17.40 -12.24 8.40
CA ALA A 69 18.60 -11.86 7.64
C ALA A 69 19.83 -11.76 8.54
N PHE A 70 19.71 -11.09 9.67
CA PHE A 70 20.79 -10.97 10.65
C PHE A 70 21.21 -12.34 11.24
N THR A 71 20.25 -13.16 11.63
CA THR A 71 20.53 -14.49 12.19
C THR A 71 21.27 -15.36 11.16
N VAL A 72 20.80 -15.41 9.92
CA VAL A 72 21.44 -16.20 8.88
C VAL A 72 22.85 -15.68 8.58
N ALA A 73 23.05 -14.37 8.47
CA ALA A 73 24.36 -13.78 8.19
C ALA A 73 25.36 -13.96 9.36
N SER A 74 24.87 -14.04 10.60
CA SER A 74 25.71 -14.19 11.79
C SER A 74 26.23 -15.62 12.03
N VAL A 75 25.61 -16.62 11.38
CA VAL A 75 25.93 -18.05 11.63
C VAL A 75 26.55 -18.68 10.39
N PRO A 76 27.88 -18.94 10.37
CA PRO A 76 28.56 -19.54 9.22
C PRO A 76 27.94 -20.86 8.75
N ALA A 77 27.47 -21.68 9.67
CA ALA A 77 26.80 -22.94 9.33
C ALA A 77 25.50 -22.76 8.53
N LEU A 78 24.90 -21.57 8.56
CA LEU A 78 23.69 -21.25 7.80
C LEU A 78 24.04 -20.59 6.45
N TYR A 79 24.86 -19.52 6.45
CA TYR A 79 25.09 -18.77 5.22
C TYR A 79 26.07 -19.46 4.26
N VAL A 80 27.06 -20.20 4.75
CA VAL A 80 28.03 -20.86 3.87
C VAL A 80 27.36 -21.86 2.93
N PRO A 81 26.52 -22.82 3.37
CA PRO A 81 25.84 -23.73 2.46
C PRO A 81 24.91 -23.00 1.46
N ILE A 82 24.30 -21.90 1.89
CA ILE A 82 23.37 -21.15 1.03
C ILE A 82 24.11 -20.41 -0.08
N PHE A 83 25.14 -19.61 0.28
CA PHE A 83 25.75 -18.68 -0.67
C PHE A 83 26.97 -19.23 -1.40
N SER A 84 27.58 -20.33 -0.91
CA SER A 84 28.71 -21.01 -1.58
C SER A 84 28.27 -22.07 -2.60
N THR A 85 26.99 -22.41 -2.63
CA THR A 85 26.45 -23.44 -3.55
C THR A 85 25.47 -22.85 -4.55
N PRO A 86 25.02 -23.58 -5.57
CA PRO A 86 23.97 -23.14 -6.47
C PRO A 86 22.65 -22.76 -5.78
N LEU A 87 22.47 -23.15 -4.50
CA LEU A 87 21.31 -22.80 -3.69
C LEU A 87 21.09 -21.27 -3.56
N LYS A 88 22.17 -20.50 -3.69
CA LYS A 88 22.07 -19.03 -3.72
C LYS A 88 21.06 -18.51 -4.74
N TRP A 89 20.99 -19.10 -5.93
CA TRP A 89 20.06 -18.68 -6.96
C TRP A 89 18.61 -18.97 -6.57
N VAL A 90 18.37 -20.12 -5.92
CA VAL A 90 17.04 -20.46 -5.41
C VAL A 90 16.61 -19.46 -4.34
N VAL A 91 17.48 -19.15 -3.37
CA VAL A 91 17.19 -18.21 -2.28
C VAL A 91 17.01 -16.79 -2.80
N MET A 92 17.81 -16.35 -3.77
CA MET A 92 17.67 -15.02 -4.38
C MET A 92 16.39 -14.85 -5.21
N LEU A 93 15.94 -15.93 -5.88
CA LEU A 93 14.74 -15.89 -6.72
C LEU A 93 13.46 -16.26 -5.96
N ALA A 94 13.58 -16.91 -4.80
CA ALA A 94 12.43 -17.34 -4.01
C ALA A 94 11.44 -16.18 -3.65
N PRO A 95 11.88 -14.97 -3.25
CA PRO A 95 10.96 -13.87 -3.01
C PRO A 95 10.10 -13.52 -4.23
N LEU A 96 10.70 -13.55 -5.43
CA LEU A 96 9.96 -13.27 -6.67
C LEU A 96 8.89 -14.34 -6.93
N ALA A 97 9.22 -15.63 -6.75
CA ALA A 97 8.25 -16.72 -6.86
C ALA A 97 7.10 -16.55 -5.85
N PHE A 98 7.41 -16.13 -4.62
CA PHE A 98 6.39 -15.84 -3.60
C PHE A 98 5.49 -14.65 -3.98
N VAL A 99 6.01 -13.60 -4.58
CA VAL A 99 5.20 -12.47 -5.07
C VAL A 99 4.17 -12.96 -6.08
N PHE A 100 4.56 -13.77 -7.05
CA PHE A 100 3.61 -14.35 -8.02
C PHE A 100 2.60 -15.27 -7.32
N LEU A 101 3.06 -16.18 -6.47
CA LEU A 101 2.20 -17.10 -5.76
C LEU A 101 1.17 -16.36 -4.88
N PHE A 102 1.59 -15.32 -4.17
CA PHE A 102 0.73 -14.49 -3.33
C PHE A 102 -0.31 -13.76 -4.19
N SER A 103 0.11 -13.16 -5.31
CA SER A 103 -0.79 -12.43 -6.21
C SER A 103 -1.88 -13.32 -6.81
N PHE A 104 -1.52 -14.55 -7.24
CA PHE A 104 -2.48 -15.48 -7.83
C PHE A 104 -3.42 -16.12 -6.81
N ARG A 105 -2.93 -16.39 -5.59
CA ARG A 105 -3.68 -17.12 -4.57
C ARG A 105 -4.50 -16.23 -3.64
N MET A 106 -4.20 -14.94 -3.57
CA MET A 106 -4.80 -14.01 -2.60
C MET A 106 -6.33 -14.02 -2.61
N GLN A 107 -6.95 -14.12 -3.78
CA GLN A 107 -8.42 -14.08 -3.91
C GLN A 107 -9.09 -15.36 -3.37
N THR A 108 -8.43 -16.50 -3.46
CA THR A 108 -8.99 -17.82 -3.09
C THR A 108 -8.63 -18.25 -1.68
N MET A 109 -7.68 -17.58 -1.03
CA MET A 109 -7.24 -17.91 0.34
C MET A 109 -8.16 -17.34 1.39
N SER A 110 -8.22 -18.01 2.56
CA SER A 110 -8.79 -17.44 3.78
C SER A 110 -7.90 -16.31 4.32
N ALA A 111 -8.44 -15.46 5.20
CA ALA A 111 -7.65 -14.39 5.81
C ALA A 111 -6.45 -14.91 6.62
N SER A 112 -6.63 -16.03 7.35
CA SER A 112 -5.54 -16.70 8.06
C SER A 112 -4.48 -17.27 7.12
N GLY A 113 -4.88 -17.83 5.98
CA GLY A 113 -3.98 -18.32 4.94
C GLY A 113 -3.16 -17.19 4.32
N ALA A 114 -3.78 -16.07 3.99
CA ALA A 114 -3.10 -14.89 3.48
C ALA A 114 -2.07 -14.33 4.49
N GLN A 115 -2.45 -14.29 5.77
CA GLN A 115 -1.56 -13.86 6.85
C GLN A 115 -0.36 -14.80 7.02
N ALA A 116 -0.58 -16.11 7.05
CA ALA A 116 0.50 -17.11 7.15
C ALA A 116 1.46 -17.00 5.96
N MET A 117 0.93 -16.81 4.76
CA MET A 117 1.72 -16.64 3.55
C MET A 117 2.55 -15.35 3.59
N PHE A 118 1.99 -14.25 4.12
CA PHE A 118 2.74 -13.00 4.32
C PHE A 118 3.93 -13.20 5.27
N TRP A 119 3.75 -13.89 6.40
CA TRP A 119 4.85 -14.17 7.32
C TRP A 119 5.92 -15.10 6.70
N ALA A 120 5.48 -16.13 5.96
CA ALA A 120 6.40 -17.00 5.23
C ALA A 120 7.21 -16.20 4.19
N PHE A 121 6.56 -15.29 3.46
CA PHE A 121 7.22 -14.37 2.54
C PHE A 121 8.26 -13.50 3.23
N CYS A 122 7.93 -12.89 4.39
CA CYS A 122 8.87 -12.07 5.16
C CYS A 122 10.12 -12.88 5.60
N ALA A 123 9.93 -14.13 6.00
CA ALA A 123 11.03 -15.02 6.34
C ALA A 123 11.92 -15.36 5.13
N VAL A 124 11.31 -15.70 4.00
CA VAL A 124 12.04 -15.97 2.73
C VAL A 124 12.77 -14.73 2.23
N MET A 125 12.14 -13.55 2.34
CA MET A 125 12.79 -12.27 2.04
C MET A 125 14.01 -12.05 2.95
N GLY A 126 13.90 -12.38 4.24
CA GLY A 126 15.02 -12.32 5.19
C GLY A 126 16.18 -13.24 4.79
N LEU A 127 15.89 -14.47 4.38
CA LEU A 127 16.92 -15.39 3.85
C LEU A 127 17.65 -14.78 2.65
N SER A 128 16.91 -14.21 1.70
CA SER A 128 17.49 -13.56 0.52
C SER A 128 18.34 -12.32 0.90
N LEU A 129 17.85 -11.51 1.83
CA LEU A 129 18.54 -10.30 2.29
C LEU A 129 19.72 -10.57 3.24
N ALA A 130 19.95 -11.81 3.69
CA ALA A 130 21.12 -12.16 4.48
C ALA A 130 22.44 -11.83 3.73
N SER A 131 22.44 -11.94 2.38
CA SER A 131 23.57 -11.50 1.55
C SER A 131 23.93 -10.03 1.73
N VAL A 132 22.98 -9.17 2.05
CA VAL A 132 23.21 -7.73 2.32
C VAL A 132 24.11 -7.54 3.54
N PHE A 133 23.90 -8.31 4.60
CA PHE A 133 24.71 -8.27 5.81
C PHE A 133 26.12 -8.88 5.64
N LEU A 134 26.35 -9.62 4.57
CA LEU A 134 27.65 -10.18 4.20
C LEU A 134 28.46 -9.27 3.27
N VAL A 135 27.83 -8.23 2.70
CA VAL A 135 28.45 -7.35 1.69
C VAL A 135 28.60 -5.93 2.19
N PHE A 136 27.68 -5.46 3.02
CA PHE A 136 27.64 -4.07 3.47
C PHE A 136 27.87 -3.97 4.98
N THR A 137 28.53 -2.89 5.40
CA THR A 137 28.77 -2.62 6.82
C THR A 137 27.45 -2.44 7.59
N GLY A 138 27.40 -2.93 8.83
CA GLY A 138 26.21 -2.80 9.67
C GLY A 138 25.77 -1.34 9.87
N THR A 139 26.74 -0.42 9.99
CA THR A 139 26.48 1.03 10.10
C THR A 139 25.80 1.58 8.86
N SER A 140 26.25 1.14 7.67
CA SER A 140 25.67 1.56 6.40
C SER A 140 24.26 1.01 6.22
N ILE A 141 24.02 -0.24 6.59
CA ILE A 141 22.68 -0.87 6.58
C ILE A 141 21.72 -0.06 7.48
N ALA A 142 22.12 0.23 8.72
CA ALA A 142 21.30 1.00 9.66
C ALA A 142 20.99 2.40 9.14
N ARG A 143 22.02 3.14 8.69
CA ARG A 143 21.84 4.49 8.12
C ARG A 143 20.88 4.49 6.94
N THR A 144 21.08 3.57 6.00
CA THR A 144 20.22 3.45 4.81
C THR A 144 18.79 3.06 5.17
N PHE A 145 18.62 2.20 6.17
CA PHE A 145 17.29 1.82 6.66
C PHE A 145 16.51 3.03 7.18
N PHE A 146 17.15 3.90 7.99
CA PHE A 146 16.48 5.11 8.51
C PHE A 146 16.18 6.12 7.40
N ILE A 147 17.07 6.27 6.41
CA ILE A 147 16.80 7.12 5.24
C ILE A 147 15.60 6.58 4.46
N ALA A 148 15.58 5.28 4.16
CA ALA A 148 14.47 4.63 3.47
C ALA A 148 13.15 4.80 4.26
N ALA A 149 13.18 4.59 5.58
CA ALA A 149 12.02 4.75 6.45
C ALA A 149 11.48 6.19 6.45
N THR A 150 12.36 7.18 6.44
CA THR A 150 11.96 8.60 6.38
C THR A 150 11.33 8.93 5.03
N MET A 151 11.95 8.52 3.93
CA MET A 151 11.43 8.76 2.57
C MET A 151 10.09 8.04 2.35
N PHE A 152 10.01 6.78 2.75
CA PHE A 152 8.78 5.98 2.69
C PHE A 152 7.66 6.61 3.54
N GLY A 153 7.95 6.97 4.80
CA GLY A 153 6.98 7.56 5.71
C GLY A 153 6.43 8.89 5.19
N ALA A 154 7.30 9.78 4.70
CA ALA A 154 6.90 11.05 4.12
C ALA A 154 5.99 10.85 2.88
N THR A 155 6.39 9.92 1.99
CA THR A 155 5.64 9.65 0.76
C THR A 155 4.31 8.95 1.04
N SER A 156 4.30 8.02 1.99
CA SER A 156 3.08 7.34 2.44
C SER A 156 2.10 8.33 3.11
N LEU A 157 2.60 9.25 3.93
CA LEU A 157 1.79 10.32 4.51
C LEU A 157 1.19 11.23 3.42
N TYR A 158 1.97 11.56 2.40
CA TYR A 158 1.45 12.29 1.24
C TYR A 158 0.34 11.51 0.55
N GLY A 159 0.52 10.22 0.25
CA GLY A 159 -0.51 9.37 -0.37
C GLY A 159 -1.78 9.27 0.47
N TYR A 160 -1.66 9.25 1.81
CA TYR A 160 -2.80 9.22 2.72
C TYR A 160 -3.59 10.54 2.76
N THR A 161 -2.90 11.68 2.69
CA THR A 161 -3.50 13.02 2.90
C THR A 161 -3.88 13.72 1.61
N THR A 162 -3.26 13.40 0.49
CA THR A 162 -3.50 14.07 -0.79
C THR A 162 -4.95 13.90 -1.25
N LYS A 163 -5.47 14.97 -1.86
CA LYS A 163 -6.77 14.99 -2.54
C LYS A 163 -6.65 14.75 -4.04
N THR A 164 -5.41 14.75 -4.55
CA THR A 164 -5.13 14.46 -5.96
C THR A 164 -5.31 12.98 -6.20
N ASP A 165 -6.08 12.60 -7.21
CA ASP A 165 -6.23 11.22 -7.65
C ASP A 165 -4.92 10.71 -8.29
N LEU A 166 -4.19 9.89 -7.54
CA LEU A 166 -2.92 9.30 -7.97
C LEU A 166 -3.12 8.13 -8.94
N THR A 167 -4.34 7.61 -9.08
CA THR A 167 -4.65 6.51 -10.02
C THR A 167 -4.33 6.90 -11.46
N LYS A 168 -4.42 8.20 -11.79
CA LYS A 168 -4.04 8.73 -13.11
C LYS A 168 -2.57 8.49 -13.46
N PHE A 169 -1.71 8.39 -12.44
CA PHE A 169 -0.28 8.16 -12.61
C PHE A 169 0.09 6.68 -12.51
N SER A 170 -0.84 5.80 -12.12
CA SER A 170 -0.56 4.38 -11.89
C SER A 170 0.03 3.67 -13.09
N SER A 171 -0.51 3.91 -14.30
CA SER A 171 0.02 3.32 -15.54
C SER A 171 1.46 3.74 -15.80
N PHE A 172 1.79 5.02 -15.58
CA PHE A 172 3.16 5.52 -15.72
C PHE A 172 4.11 4.89 -14.71
N LEU A 173 3.67 4.77 -13.44
CA LEU A 173 4.47 4.14 -12.38
C LEU A 173 4.69 2.64 -12.65
N ILE A 174 3.67 1.93 -13.11
CA ILE A 174 3.79 0.50 -13.48
C ILE A 174 4.72 0.32 -14.68
N MET A 175 4.63 1.19 -15.69
CA MET A 175 5.58 1.18 -16.82
C MET A 175 7.01 1.46 -16.34
N GLY A 176 7.18 2.42 -15.44
CA GLY A 176 8.45 2.72 -14.81
C GLY A 176 9.02 1.52 -14.04
N LEU A 177 8.18 0.84 -13.26
CA LEU A 177 8.54 -0.40 -12.55
C LEU A 177 9.03 -1.49 -13.52
N ILE A 178 8.27 -1.75 -14.58
CA ILE A 178 8.65 -2.73 -15.62
C ILE A 178 9.97 -2.32 -16.26
N GLY A 179 10.15 -1.03 -16.58
CA GLY A 179 11.39 -0.51 -17.15
C GLY A 179 12.59 -0.72 -16.22
N VAL A 180 12.45 -0.43 -14.93
CA VAL A 180 13.48 -0.67 -13.92
C VAL A 180 13.81 -2.16 -13.80
N MET A 181 12.81 -3.04 -13.81
CA MET A 181 13.01 -4.49 -13.76
C MET A 181 13.78 -5.00 -14.99
N ILE A 182 13.41 -4.57 -16.18
CA ILE A 182 14.12 -4.94 -17.42
C ILE A 182 15.54 -4.41 -17.39
N ALA A 183 15.75 -3.15 -17.01
CA ALA A 183 17.08 -2.56 -16.91
C ALA A 183 17.96 -3.31 -15.88
N ALA A 184 17.40 -3.70 -14.74
CA ALA A 184 18.11 -4.50 -13.74
C ALA A 184 18.50 -5.88 -14.28
N LEU A 185 17.59 -6.54 -15.01
CA LEU A 185 17.88 -7.82 -15.67
C LEU A 185 18.99 -7.69 -16.72
N VAL A 186 18.94 -6.67 -17.55
CA VAL A 186 20.00 -6.39 -18.54
C VAL A 186 21.33 -6.11 -17.84
N ASN A 187 21.31 -5.31 -16.76
CA ASN A 187 22.52 -4.97 -16.02
C ASN A 187 23.15 -6.16 -15.29
N LEU A 188 22.39 -7.21 -15.02
CA LEU A 188 22.94 -8.47 -14.48
C LEU A 188 24.01 -9.07 -15.43
N PHE A 189 23.83 -8.90 -16.74
CA PHE A 189 24.78 -9.37 -17.77
C PHE A 189 25.83 -8.32 -18.11
N MET A 190 25.43 -7.03 -18.15
CA MET A 190 26.35 -5.94 -18.52
C MET A 190 27.29 -5.53 -17.40
N GLN A 191 26.88 -5.70 -16.12
CA GLN A 191 27.63 -5.32 -14.92
C GLN A 191 28.13 -3.86 -14.95
N SER A 192 27.37 -2.97 -15.59
CA SER A 192 27.72 -1.55 -15.72
C SER A 192 27.37 -0.77 -14.47
N SER A 193 28.39 -0.13 -13.86
CA SER A 193 28.19 0.75 -12.69
C SER A 193 27.35 1.97 -13.02
N ALA A 194 27.48 2.55 -14.21
CA ALA A 194 26.67 3.68 -14.65
C ALA A 194 25.20 3.29 -14.81
N MET A 195 24.93 2.10 -15.37
CA MET A 195 23.56 1.58 -15.46
C MET A 195 22.99 1.28 -14.07
N GLN A 196 23.79 0.69 -13.17
CA GLN A 196 23.35 0.44 -11.78
C GLN A 196 22.97 1.74 -11.07
N PHE A 197 23.76 2.81 -11.25
CA PHE A 197 23.44 4.12 -10.71
C PHE A 197 22.10 4.64 -11.25
N ALA A 198 21.90 4.60 -12.57
CA ALA A 198 20.66 5.05 -13.20
C ALA A 198 19.44 4.25 -12.72
N ILE A 199 19.56 2.92 -12.64
CA ILE A 199 18.52 2.02 -12.09
C ILE A 199 18.18 2.41 -10.66
N SER A 200 19.21 2.68 -9.82
CA SER A 200 18.98 3.04 -8.42
C SER A 200 18.22 4.36 -8.30
N VAL A 201 18.66 5.40 -9.00
CA VAL A 201 18.02 6.72 -8.94
C VAL A 201 16.57 6.67 -9.46
N ILE A 202 16.37 6.14 -10.67
CA ILE A 202 15.04 6.06 -11.28
C ILE A 202 14.12 5.15 -10.46
N GLY A 203 14.64 3.99 -10.01
CA GLY A 203 13.89 3.03 -9.22
C GLY A 203 13.41 3.62 -7.89
N ILE A 204 14.24 4.40 -7.19
CA ILE A 204 13.82 5.08 -5.96
C ILE A 204 12.61 5.97 -6.23
N PHE A 205 12.64 6.83 -7.26
CA PHE A 205 11.51 7.69 -7.59
C PHE A 205 10.25 6.91 -7.98
N VAL A 206 10.40 5.83 -8.75
CA VAL A 206 9.29 4.93 -9.12
C VAL A 206 8.65 4.31 -7.86
N PHE A 207 9.46 3.74 -6.94
CA PHE A 207 8.93 3.11 -5.74
C PHE A 207 8.37 4.11 -4.72
N LEU A 208 8.90 5.33 -4.65
CA LEU A 208 8.26 6.41 -3.90
C LEU A 208 6.89 6.77 -4.48
N GLY A 209 6.79 6.92 -5.79
CA GLY A 209 5.50 7.13 -6.45
C GLY A 209 4.51 6.00 -6.21
N LEU A 210 4.96 4.74 -6.34
CA LEU A 210 4.16 3.55 -6.01
C LEU A 210 3.73 3.53 -4.55
N THR A 211 4.59 3.95 -3.61
CA THR A 211 4.24 4.04 -2.19
C THR A 211 3.09 5.01 -1.94
N ALA A 212 3.13 6.19 -2.58
CA ALA A 212 2.04 7.17 -2.46
C ALA A 212 0.73 6.64 -3.06
N TRP A 213 0.80 6.07 -4.26
CA TRP A 213 -0.37 5.48 -4.93
C TRP A 213 -0.94 4.28 -4.19
N ASP A 214 -0.11 3.34 -3.71
CA ASP A 214 -0.55 2.19 -2.93
C ASP A 214 -1.22 2.62 -1.63
N THR A 215 -0.65 3.60 -0.93
CA THR A 215 -1.25 4.14 0.31
C THR A 215 -2.62 4.75 0.04
N GLN A 216 -2.77 5.54 -1.02
CA GLN A 216 -4.07 6.08 -1.43
C GLN A 216 -5.03 4.96 -1.81
N SER A 217 -4.60 3.99 -2.61
CA SER A 217 -5.40 2.84 -3.04
C SER A 217 -5.89 1.99 -1.86
N ILE A 218 -5.04 1.75 -0.85
CA ILE A 218 -5.41 1.00 0.37
C ILE A 218 -6.50 1.75 1.15
N LYS A 219 -6.36 3.08 1.28
CA LYS A 219 -7.36 3.95 1.91
C LYS A 219 -8.69 3.91 1.16
N GLU A 220 -8.68 4.03 -0.16
CA GLU A 220 -9.88 4.10 -1.00
C GLU A 220 -10.62 2.76 -1.10
N ARG A 221 -9.90 1.64 -0.98
CA ARG A 221 -10.50 0.30 -0.99
C ARG A 221 -11.16 -0.09 0.33
N TYR A 222 -10.96 0.68 1.40
CA TYR A 222 -11.64 0.43 2.66
C TYR A 222 -13.14 0.71 2.52
N ALA A 223 -13.98 -0.24 2.92
CA ALA A 223 -15.42 -0.07 3.03
C ALA A 223 -15.91 -0.63 4.36
N GLU A 224 -16.74 0.14 5.04
CA GLU A 224 -17.24 -0.21 6.37
C GLU A 224 -18.11 -1.48 6.38
N ASN A 225 -18.83 -1.72 5.27
CA ASN A 225 -19.72 -2.86 5.10
C ASN A 225 -19.01 -4.17 4.75
N PHE A 226 -17.67 -4.17 4.62
CA PHE A 226 -16.95 -5.42 4.45
C PHE A 226 -16.98 -6.25 5.73
N ASP A 227 -17.13 -7.57 5.56
CA ASP A 227 -16.98 -8.54 6.64
C ASP A 227 -15.55 -8.53 7.22
N ALA A 228 -15.40 -9.08 8.42
CA ALA A 228 -14.11 -9.08 9.13
C ALA A 228 -13.00 -9.80 8.35
N GLU A 229 -13.35 -10.87 7.62
CA GLU A 229 -12.40 -11.62 6.80
C GLU A 229 -11.88 -10.80 5.64
N SER A 230 -12.76 -10.13 4.89
CA SER A 230 -12.38 -9.27 3.76
C SER A 230 -11.53 -8.09 4.20
N ARG A 231 -11.86 -7.45 5.33
CA ARG A 231 -11.04 -6.38 5.91
C ARG A 231 -9.65 -6.86 6.30
N GLN A 232 -9.53 -8.06 6.86
CA GLN A 232 -8.24 -8.64 7.21
C GLN A 232 -7.40 -8.96 5.98
N LYS A 233 -7.99 -9.57 4.94
CA LYS A 233 -7.33 -9.82 3.67
C LYS A 233 -6.80 -8.53 3.03
N LEU A 234 -7.64 -7.48 2.99
CA LEU A 234 -7.23 -6.17 2.46
C LEU A 234 -6.05 -5.58 3.25
N ALA A 235 -6.06 -5.70 4.59
CA ALA A 235 -4.96 -5.22 5.41
C ALA A 235 -3.65 -5.98 5.13
N VAL A 236 -3.71 -7.30 4.99
CA VAL A 236 -2.54 -8.13 4.65
C VAL A 236 -2.02 -7.80 3.25
N TRP A 237 -2.92 -7.63 2.26
CA TRP A 237 -2.53 -7.23 0.92
C TRP A 237 -1.87 -5.85 0.88
N GLY A 238 -2.47 -4.87 1.58
CA GLY A 238 -1.89 -3.53 1.69
C GLY A 238 -0.51 -3.55 2.35
N ALA A 239 -0.36 -4.33 3.43
CA ALA A 239 0.93 -4.51 4.10
C ALA A 239 1.97 -5.14 3.17
N PHE A 240 1.59 -6.14 2.39
CA PHE A 240 2.47 -6.79 1.41
C PHE A 240 2.94 -5.82 0.34
N SER A 241 2.04 -5.02 -0.25
CA SER A 241 2.38 -4.01 -1.26
C SER A 241 3.36 -2.96 -0.71
N LEU A 242 3.03 -2.38 0.45
CA LEU A 242 3.89 -1.39 1.10
C LEU A 242 5.23 -1.96 1.56
N PHE A 243 5.26 -3.21 2.03
CA PHE A 243 6.49 -3.92 2.37
C PHE A 243 7.41 -4.06 1.14
N LEU A 244 6.86 -4.47 -0.01
CA LEU A 244 7.63 -4.58 -1.25
C LEU A 244 8.22 -3.23 -1.67
N ASN A 245 7.44 -2.16 -1.62
CA ASN A 245 7.92 -0.83 -1.96
C ASN A 245 9.06 -0.40 -1.02
N PHE A 246 8.90 -0.62 0.29
CA PHE A 246 9.94 -0.29 1.26
C PHE A 246 11.24 -1.06 1.01
N ILE A 247 11.17 -2.37 0.83
CA ILE A 247 12.36 -3.21 0.61
C ILE A 247 13.08 -2.81 -0.67
N ASN A 248 12.34 -2.48 -1.73
CA ASN A 248 12.97 -2.02 -2.97
C ASN A 248 13.64 -0.64 -2.80
N ILE A 249 12.99 0.33 -2.14
CA ILE A 249 13.60 1.61 -1.81
C ILE A 249 14.88 1.40 -0.99
N PHE A 250 14.83 0.57 0.05
CA PHE A 250 15.96 0.25 0.90
C PHE A 250 17.12 -0.36 0.11
N GLN A 251 16.87 -1.38 -0.71
CA GLN A 251 17.90 -2.04 -1.52
C GLN A 251 18.53 -1.08 -2.52
N LEU A 252 17.72 -0.30 -3.25
CA LEU A 252 18.22 0.68 -4.22
C LEU A 252 19.07 1.78 -3.56
N LEU A 253 18.62 2.27 -2.40
CA LEU A 253 19.41 3.22 -1.60
C LEU A 253 20.73 2.59 -1.12
N LEU A 254 20.70 1.35 -0.65
CA LEU A 254 21.88 0.66 -0.15
C LEU A 254 22.90 0.40 -1.27
N HIS A 255 22.44 0.06 -2.47
CA HIS A 255 23.32 -0.05 -3.64
C HIS A 255 23.93 1.29 -4.07
N PHE A 256 23.21 2.39 -3.82
CA PHE A 256 23.63 3.74 -4.17
C PHE A 256 24.56 4.37 -3.14
N THR A 257 24.30 4.19 -1.84
CA THR A 257 25.01 4.88 -0.74
C THR A 257 25.76 3.94 0.20
N GLY A 258 25.62 2.61 0.02
CA GLY A 258 26.14 1.63 0.97
C GLY A 258 27.66 1.48 0.85
N GLU A 259 28.33 1.46 1.99
CA GLU A 259 29.74 1.11 2.13
C GLU A 259 29.87 -0.42 2.22
N ARG A 260 30.74 -0.99 1.40
CA ARG A 260 31.01 -2.45 1.38
C ARG A 260 32.15 -2.78 2.33
N GLU A 261 32.07 -3.94 2.97
CA GLU A 261 33.17 -4.53 3.75
C GLU A 261 34.30 -5.02 2.86
#